data_934d23b1fcfd5083aea72b5b75d394a5
#
_entry.id   934d23b1fcfd5083aea72b5b75d394a5
#
_cell.length_a   1.000
_cell.length_b   1.000
_cell.length_c   1.000
_cell.angle_alpha   90.00
_cell.angle_beta   90.00
_cell.angle_gamma   90.00
#
_symmetry.space_group_name_H-M   'P 1'
#
loop_
_entity.id
_entity.type
_entity.pdbx_description
1 polymer ?
#
loop_
_entity_poly.entity_id
_entity_poly.type
_entity_poly.pdbx_seq_one_letter_code
_entity_poly.pdbx_strand_id
1 'polypeptide(L)'
;MGQGVFVGNKVTIGDNCKIQNNVSVYDNVHLEEGVFCGPSMVFTNVYNPRSLIERKDEYRDTLVKQGATLGANCTIVCGVTIGDYAFVGAGAVINKDVPAYALMVGVPAGQIGWMSQYGEQLDLPLEGQGEAVCQHTGDRYHLDGKQITRMSA
;
A
#
# COMPACT_ATOMS: atom_id res chain seq x y z
N MET A 1 16.24 4.04 -6.63
CA MET A 1 16.25 3.08 -5.51
C MET A 1 17.26 3.51 -4.47
N GLY A 2 16.95 3.28 -3.20
CA GLY A 2 17.86 3.60 -2.11
C GLY A 2 18.96 2.56 -1.93
N GLN A 3 19.79 2.77 -0.91
CA GLN A 3 20.87 1.84 -0.58
C GLN A 3 20.32 0.60 0.12
N GLY A 4 20.98 -0.56 -0.13
CA GLY A 4 20.60 -1.81 0.50
C GLY A 4 19.25 -2.38 0.01
N VAL A 5 18.80 -1.96 -1.16
CA VAL A 5 17.59 -2.50 -1.78
C VAL A 5 17.90 -3.83 -2.46
N PHE A 6 17.10 -4.83 -2.15
CA PHE A 6 17.11 -6.13 -2.84
C PHE A 6 15.86 -6.26 -3.70
N VAL A 7 16.02 -6.76 -4.91
CA VAL A 7 14.89 -7.05 -5.81
C VAL A 7 15.02 -8.48 -6.30
N GLY A 8 14.00 -9.28 -6.06
CA GLY A 8 13.94 -10.67 -6.48
C GLY A 8 13.76 -10.83 -8.00
N ASN A 9 13.70 -12.07 -8.46
CA ASN A 9 13.62 -12.39 -9.89
C ASN A 9 12.19 -12.32 -10.45
N LYS A 10 11.21 -12.66 -9.63
CA LYS A 10 9.79 -12.68 -10.02
C LYS A 10 9.07 -11.45 -9.44
N VAL A 11 9.57 -10.29 -9.79
CA VAL A 11 9.10 -9.00 -9.31
C VAL A 11 8.78 -8.12 -10.50
N THR A 12 7.71 -7.33 -10.42
CA THR A 12 7.44 -6.25 -11.37
C THR A 12 7.42 -4.93 -10.62
N ILE A 13 8.09 -3.94 -11.17
CA ILE A 13 8.13 -2.58 -10.61
C ILE A 13 7.79 -1.62 -11.74
N GLY A 14 6.67 -0.91 -11.59
CA GLY A 14 6.23 0.08 -12.56
C GLY A 14 7.09 1.34 -12.57
N ASP A 15 6.77 2.24 -13.49
CA ASP A 15 7.50 3.50 -13.64
C ASP A 15 7.33 4.40 -12.41
N ASN A 16 8.33 5.23 -12.16
CA ASN A 16 8.31 6.26 -11.11
C ASN A 16 8.12 5.73 -9.68
N CYS A 17 8.37 4.45 -9.44
CA CYS A 17 8.40 3.92 -8.08
C CYS A 17 9.62 4.45 -7.32
N LYS A 18 9.41 4.78 -6.05
CA LYS A 18 10.49 5.17 -5.14
C LYS A 18 10.62 4.11 -4.05
N ILE A 19 11.73 3.39 -4.06
CA ILE A 19 12.03 2.37 -3.07
C ILE A 19 13.19 2.87 -2.22
N GLN A 20 12.91 3.12 -0.97
CA GLN A 20 13.87 3.73 -0.05
C GLN A 20 14.86 2.69 0.50
N ASN A 21 15.78 3.14 1.36
CA ASN A 21 16.86 2.29 1.87
C ASN A 21 16.35 1.06 2.62
N ASN A 22 17.07 -0.05 2.49
CA ASN A 22 16.86 -1.27 3.25
C ASN A 22 15.51 -1.93 3.02
N VAL A 23 14.99 -1.85 1.80
CA VAL A 23 13.77 -2.52 1.40
C VAL A 23 14.12 -3.74 0.55
N SER A 24 13.54 -4.89 0.87
CA SER A 24 13.65 -6.08 0.04
C SER A 24 12.31 -6.32 -0.66
N VAL A 25 12.34 -6.30 -1.98
CA VAL A 25 11.19 -6.63 -2.82
C VAL A 25 11.35 -8.08 -3.26
N TYR A 26 10.73 -8.97 -2.53
CA TYR A 26 10.87 -10.40 -2.74
C TYR A 26 10.03 -10.88 -3.93
N ASP A 27 10.31 -12.10 -4.40
CA ASP A 27 9.56 -12.74 -5.47
C ASP A 27 8.05 -12.70 -5.19
N ASN A 28 7.28 -12.53 -6.25
CA ASN A 28 5.81 -12.44 -6.24
C ASN A 28 5.24 -11.13 -5.69
N VAL A 29 6.06 -10.11 -5.50
CA VAL A 29 5.61 -8.75 -5.21
C VAL A 29 5.55 -7.95 -6.52
N HIS A 30 4.42 -7.29 -6.74
CA HIS A 30 4.17 -6.49 -7.94
C HIS A 30 3.78 -5.07 -7.53
N LEU A 31 4.58 -4.10 -7.98
CA LEU A 31 4.35 -2.68 -7.72
C LEU A 31 3.93 -1.99 -9.02
N GLU A 32 2.78 -1.36 -9.03
CA GLU A 32 2.33 -0.54 -10.17
C GLU A 32 3.05 0.82 -10.16
N GLU A 33 2.72 1.67 -11.12
CA GLU A 33 3.35 2.98 -11.29
C GLU A 33 3.23 3.87 -10.04
N GLY A 34 4.28 4.59 -9.70
CA GLY A 34 4.23 5.64 -8.69
C GLY A 34 4.13 5.15 -7.24
N VAL A 35 4.39 3.88 -6.99
CA VAL A 35 4.37 3.34 -5.62
C VAL A 35 5.57 3.85 -4.83
N PHE A 36 5.32 4.27 -3.59
CA PHE A 36 6.35 4.67 -2.65
C PHE A 36 6.53 3.61 -1.56
N CYS A 37 7.73 3.05 -1.45
CA CYS A 37 8.11 2.13 -0.37
C CYS A 37 9.03 2.87 0.60
N GLY A 38 8.54 3.13 1.80
CA GLY A 38 9.29 3.82 2.85
C GLY A 38 10.48 3.01 3.35
N PRO A 39 11.48 3.67 3.97
CA PRO A 39 12.70 2.98 4.41
C PRO A 39 12.37 1.88 5.42
N SER A 40 13.06 0.76 5.24
CA SER A 40 12.97 -0.42 6.13
C SER A 40 11.56 -1.02 6.23
N MET A 41 10.67 -0.75 5.27
CA MET A 41 9.41 -1.48 5.21
C MET A 41 9.66 -2.91 4.74
N VAL A 42 8.73 -3.83 5.02
CA VAL A 42 8.93 -5.26 4.82
C VAL A 42 7.79 -5.86 4.00
N PHE A 43 8.16 -6.62 2.96
CA PHE A 43 7.26 -7.55 2.29
C PHE A 43 7.56 -8.97 2.78
N THR A 44 6.53 -9.80 2.92
CA THR A 44 6.70 -11.24 3.07
C THR A 44 6.24 -11.95 1.80
N ASN A 45 6.59 -13.22 1.62
CA ASN A 45 6.12 -13.99 0.46
C ASN A 45 5.62 -15.39 0.83
N VAL A 46 5.91 -15.86 2.02
CA VAL A 46 5.34 -17.10 2.58
C VAL A 46 4.55 -16.73 3.84
N TYR A 47 3.30 -17.16 3.90
CA TYR A 47 2.41 -16.80 5.00
C TYR A 47 2.81 -17.44 6.32
N ASN A 48 3.30 -18.68 6.29
CA ASN A 48 3.59 -19.49 7.49
C ASN A 48 4.95 -20.18 7.39
N PRO A 49 6.06 -19.41 7.36
CA PRO A 49 7.39 -19.99 7.15
C PRO A 49 7.83 -20.87 8.34
N ARG A 50 8.63 -21.90 8.01
CA ARG A 50 9.34 -22.73 8.96
C ARG A 50 10.73 -23.04 8.40
N SER A 51 11.78 -22.89 9.19
CA SER A 51 13.15 -23.12 8.74
C SER A 51 13.39 -24.48 8.12
N LEU A 52 12.81 -25.50 8.71
CA LEU A 52 13.06 -26.89 8.29
C LEU A 52 12.09 -27.40 7.24
N ILE A 53 11.15 -26.56 6.80
CA ILE A 53 10.15 -26.91 5.80
C ILE A 53 10.30 -25.98 4.62
N GLU A 54 10.60 -26.53 3.43
CA GLU A 54 10.69 -25.74 2.21
C GLU A 54 9.29 -25.40 1.71
N ARG A 55 9.04 -24.09 1.49
CA ARG A 55 7.75 -23.59 1.03
C ARG A 55 7.88 -22.67 -0.18
N LYS A 56 8.87 -22.91 -1.03
CA LYS A 56 9.08 -22.09 -2.23
C LYS A 56 7.91 -22.14 -3.21
N ASP A 57 7.11 -23.20 -3.16
CA ASP A 57 5.92 -23.35 -3.98
C ASP A 57 4.67 -22.69 -3.35
N GLU A 58 4.81 -22.12 -2.15
CA GLU A 58 3.71 -21.52 -1.40
C GLU A 58 3.82 -19.99 -1.33
N TYR A 59 4.55 -19.36 -2.24
CA TYR A 59 4.62 -17.91 -2.33
C TYR A 59 3.25 -17.35 -2.72
N ARG A 60 2.81 -16.34 -1.99
CA ARG A 60 1.57 -15.63 -2.29
C ARG A 60 1.90 -14.31 -2.97
N ASP A 61 1.16 -14.00 -4.05
CA ASP A 61 1.33 -12.76 -4.76
C ASP A 61 0.82 -11.58 -3.94
N THR A 62 1.57 -10.50 -3.97
CA THR A 62 1.19 -9.22 -3.37
C THR A 62 1.16 -8.18 -4.47
N LEU A 63 0.05 -7.48 -4.59
CA LEU A 63 -0.13 -6.41 -5.57
C LEU A 63 -0.27 -5.07 -4.86
N VAL A 64 0.58 -4.13 -5.21
CA VAL A 64 0.48 -2.73 -4.74
C VAL A 64 0.13 -1.87 -5.93
N LYS A 65 -1.06 -1.28 -5.90
CA LYS A 65 -1.59 -0.54 -7.02
C LYS A 65 -1.04 0.88 -7.10
N GLN A 66 -1.34 1.53 -8.21
CA GLN A 66 -0.82 2.84 -8.59
C GLN A 66 -0.85 3.86 -7.46
N GLY A 67 0.26 4.54 -7.25
CA GLY A 67 0.34 5.69 -6.36
C GLY A 67 0.26 5.39 -4.86
N ALA A 68 0.16 4.12 -4.46
CA ALA A 68 0.07 3.77 -3.05
C ALA A 68 1.36 4.13 -2.30
N THR A 69 1.22 4.50 -1.04
CA THR A 69 2.34 4.79 -0.14
C THR A 69 2.41 3.74 0.95
N LEU A 70 3.56 3.11 1.09
CA LEU A 70 3.85 2.18 2.17
C LEU A 70 4.83 2.84 3.13
N GLY A 71 4.36 3.20 4.32
CA GLY A 71 5.14 3.97 5.29
C GLY A 71 6.36 3.24 5.83
N ALA A 72 7.29 4.00 6.40
CA ALA A 72 8.51 3.45 6.99
C ALA A 72 8.21 2.35 8.01
N ASN A 73 8.99 1.29 7.98
CA ASN A 73 8.87 0.16 8.91
C ASN A 73 7.51 -0.55 8.89
N CYS A 74 6.65 -0.30 7.91
CA CYS A 74 5.42 -1.08 7.81
C CYS A 74 5.72 -2.50 7.32
N THR A 75 4.81 -3.43 7.61
CA THR A 75 4.92 -4.81 7.13
C THR A 75 3.68 -5.14 6.30
N ILE A 76 3.92 -5.62 5.08
CA ILE A 76 2.86 -6.08 4.20
C ILE A 76 2.91 -7.61 4.17
N VAL A 77 1.94 -8.24 4.79
CA VAL A 77 1.82 -9.70 4.77
C VAL A 77 1.38 -10.13 3.38
N CYS A 78 2.02 -11.17 2.85
CA CYS A 78 1.80 -11.64 1.48
C CYS A 78 0.35 -12.04 1.19
N GLY A 79 -0.03 -11.93 -0.06
CA GLY A 79 -1.36 -12.34 -0.52
C GLY A 79 -2.40 -11.22 -0.51
N VAL A 80 -2.01 -9.98 -0.25
CA VAL A 80 -2.94 -8.84 -0.21
C VAL A 80 -2.81 -7.96 -1.44
N THR A 81 -3.88 -7.23 -1.74
CA THR A 81 -3.88 -6.14 -2.72
C THR A 81 -4.03 -4.82 -1.97
N ILE A 82 -3.10 -3.91 -2.21
CA ILE A 82 -3.16 -2.53 -1.72
C ILE A 82 -3.75 -1.67 -2.84
N GLY A 83 -4.89 -1.03 -2.61
CA GLY A 83 -5.61 -0.26 -3.62
C GLY A 83 -4.91 1.01 -4.06
N ASP A 84 -5.39 1.59 -5.17
CA ASP A 84 -4.82 2.82 -5.74
C ASP A 84 -4.77 3.93 -4.70
N TYR A 85 -3.64 4.60 -4.60
CA TYR A 85 -3.41 5.74 -3.71
C TYR A 85 -3.74 5.49 -2.24
N ALA A 86 -3.79 4.23 -1.82
CA ALA A 86 -3.90 3.90 -0.41
C ALA A 86 -2.65 4.38 0.34
N PHE A 87 -2.83 4.71 1.59
CA PHE A 87 -1.74 5.21 2.43
C PHE A 87 -1.61 4.35 3.68
N VAL A 88 -0.52 3.63 3.77
CA VAL A 88 -0.20 2.79 4.93
C VAL A 88 0.76 3.56 5.83
N GLY A 89 0.33 3.84 7.05
CA GLY A 89 1.13 4.59 8.02
C GLY A 89 2.38 3.85 8.47
N ALA A 90 3.35 4.60 8.97
CA ALA A 90 4.60 4.03 9.48
C ALA A 90 4.32 2.99 10.57
N GLY A 91 5.03 1.87 10.51
CA GLY A 91 4.94 0.81 11.51
C GLY A 91 3.67 -0.04 11.46
N ALA A 92 2.76 0.21 10.53
CA ALA A 92 1.54 -0.57 10.41
C ALA A 92 1.81 -2.00 9.90
N VAL A 93 0.93 -2.94 10.24
CA VAL A 93 0.99 -4.31 9.71
C VAL A 93 -0.29 -4.58 8.93
N ILE A 94 -0.15 -4.72 7.62
CA ILE A 94 -1.25 -5.02 6.71
C ILE A 94 -1.36 -6.53 6.52
N ASN A 95 -2.49 -7.11 6.89
CA ASN A 95 -2.76 -8.54 6.76
C ASN A 95 -4.02 -8.87 5.97
N LYS A 96 -4.61 -7.89 5.33
CA LYS A 96 -5.78 -8.04 4.44
C LYS A 96 -5.79 -6.93 3.39
N ASP A 97 -6.63 -7.08 2.37
CA ASP A 97 -6.74 -6.10 1.29
C ASP A 97 -7.07 -4.71 1.82
N VAL A 98 -6.55 -3.71 1.14
CA VAL A 98 -6.73 -2.29 1.48
C VAL A 98 -7.47 -1.60 0.35
N PRO A 99 -8.60 -0.93 0.63
CA PRO A 99 -9.33 -0.18 -0.39
C PRO A 99 -8.50 0.96 -0.98
N ALA A 100 -8.83 1.34 -2.22
CA ALA A 100 -8.24 2.53 -2.83
C ALA A 100 -8.49 3.77 -1.96
N TYR A 101 -7.49 4.62 -1.83
CA TYR A 101 -7.51 5.87 -1.04
C TYR A 101 -7.67 5.67 0.47
N ALA A 102 -7.65 4.44 0.98
CA ALA A 102 -7.77 4.20 2.42
C ALA A 102 -6.52 4.63 3.18
N LEU A 103 -6.71 5.22 4.34
CA LEU A 103 -5.64 5.50 5.31
C LEU A 103 -5.65 4.42 6.38
N MET A 104 -4.56 3.64 6.43
CA MET A 104 -4.43 2.48 7.31
C MET A 104 -3.33 2.72 8.33
N VAL A 105 -3.59 2.44 9.60
CA VAL A 105 -2.58 2.55 10.66
C VAL A 105 -2.74 1.42 11.68
N GLY A 106 -1.67 1.11 12.39
CA GLY A 106 -1.72 0.23 13.56
C GLY A 106 -1.34 -1.22 13.29
N VAL A 107 -1.39 -2.04 14.35
CA VAL A 107 -1.02 -3.46 14.35
C VAL A 107 -2.06 -4.26 15.14
N PRO A 108 -2.89 -5.12 14.50
CA PRO A 108 -3.08 -5.16 13.05
C PRO A 108 -3.66 -3.84 12.54
N ALA A 109 -3.37 -3.49 11.29
CA ALA A 109 -3.80 -2.21 10.74
C ALA A 109 -5.31 -2.14 10.60
N GLY A 110 -5.87 -0.96 10.89
CA GLY A 110 -7.25 -0.63 10.66
C GLY A 110 -7.36 0.66 9.86
N GLN A 111 -8.46 0.82 9.16
CA GLN A 111 -8.73 2.04 8.42
C GLN A 111 -9.21 3.13 9.37
N ILE A 112 -8.56 4.31 9.31
CA ILE A 112 -8.94 5.46 10.12
C ILE A 112 -9.46 6.63 9.28
N GLY A 113 -9.40 6.53 7.98
CA GLY A 113 -9.83 7.61 7.11
C GLY A 113 -9.51 7.33 5.65
N TRP A 114 -9.50 8.40 4.89
CA TRP A 114 -9.24 8.42 3.45
C TRP A 114 -8.19 9.46 3.13
N MET A 115 -7.37 9.17 2.12
CA MET A 115 -6.31 10.07 1.65
C MET A 115 -6.59 10.50 0.22
N SER A 116 -6.29 11.75 -0.10
CA SER A 116 -6.32 12.21 -1.48
C SER A 116 -5.14 11.67 -2.27
N GLN A 117 -5.19 11.80 -3.58
CA GLN A 117 -4.07 11.46 -4.46
C GLN A 117 -2.83 12.30 -4.17
N TYR A 118 -3.03 13.52 -3.68
CA TYR A 118 -1.94 14.40 -3.26
C TYR A 118 -1.28 13.92 -1.96
N GLY A 119 -1.99 13.14 -1.12
CA GLY A 119 -1.47 12.65 0.15
C GLY A 119 -1.96 13.45 1.36
N GLU A 120 -3.15 14.01 1.28
CA GLU A 120 -3.79 14.76 2.36
C GLU A 120 -5.05 14.02 2.82
N GLN A 121 -5.28 13.98 4.12
CA GLN A 121 -6.45 13.32 4.66
C GLN A 121 -7.73 14.04 4.26
N LEU A 122 -8.70 13.27 3.76
CA LEU A 122 -10.02 13.78 3.37
C LEU A 122 -10.97 13.78 4.56
N ASP A 123 -11.82 14.80 4.63
CA ASP A 123 -12.86 14.89 5.65
C ASP A 123 -14.09 14.08 5.24
N LEU A 124 -13.99 12.77 5.42
CA LEU A 124 -15.04 11.82 5.05
C LEU A 124 -15.17 10.75 6.13
N PRO A 125 -16.39 10.25 6.38
CA PRO A 125 -16.58 9.09 7.25
C PRO A 125 -15.99 7.83 6.59
N LEU A 126 -15.84 6.77 7.36
CA LEU A 126 -15.32 5.50 6.84
C LEU A 126 -16.30 4.82 5.89
N GLU A 127 -17.59 5.01 6.09
CA GLU A 127 -18.61 4.47 5.20
C GLU A 127 -19.83 5.39 5.16
N GLY A 128 -20.63 5.26 4.11
CA GLY A 128 -21.84 6.04 3.88
C GLY A 128 -21.75 6.84 2.60
N GLN A 129 -22.26 8.06 2.64
CA GLN A 129 -22.26 8.99 1.51
C GLN A 129 -21.59 10.29 1.93
N GLY A 130 -20.84 10.87 1.02
CA GLY A 130 -20.21 12.16 1.29
C GLY A 130 -19.31 12.61 0.14
N GLU A 131 -18.94 13.89 0.20
CA GLU A 131 -17.99 14.48 -0.73
C GLU A 131 -16.95 15.29 0.04
N ALA A 132 -15.73 15.30 -0.47
CA ALA A 132 -14.66 16.12 0.06
C ALA A 132 -13.81 16.66 -1.08
N VAL A 133 -13.13 17.78 -0.82
CA VAL A 133 -12.26 18.44 -1.78
C VAL A 133 -10.85 18.45 -1.21
N CYS A 134 -9.88 18.02 -2.02
CA CYS A 134 -8.48 18.19 -1.65
C CYS A 134 -8.11 19.67 -1.79
N GLN A 135 -7.71 20.29 -0.69
CA GLN A 135 -7.42 21.73 -0.65
C GLN A 135 -6.24 22.13 -1.53
N HIS A 136 -5.32 21.20 -1.79
CA HIS A 136 -4.13 21.49 -2.58
C HIS A 136 -4.36 21.36 -4.08
N THR A 137 -5.18 20.40 -4.52
CA THR A 137 -5.36 20.11 -5.94
C THR A 137 -6.70 20.58 -6.48
N GLY A 138 -7.68 20.78 -5.60
CA GLY A 138 -9.06 21.06 -5.99
C GLY A 138 -9.84 19.83 -6.46
N ASP A 139 -9.22 18.66 -6.49
CA ASP A 139 -9.90 17.42 -6.86
C ASP A 139 -11.00 17.09 -5.86
N ARG A 140 -12.10 16.59 -6.37
CA ARG A 140 -13.23 16.16 -5.57
C ARG A 140 -13.25 14.65 -5.42
N TYR A 141 -13.66 14.20 -4.25
CA TYR A 141 -13.77 12.78 -3.92
C TYR A 141 -15.19 12.49 -3.43
N HIS A 142 -15.77 11.46 -3.99
CA HIS A 142 -17.12 11.01 -3.63
C HIS A 142 -17.02 9.67 -2.92
N LEU A 143 -17.58 9.62 -1.70
CA LEU A 143 -17.72 8.37 -0.95
C LEU A 143 -19.09 7.76 -1.22
N ASP A 144 -19.10 6.52 -1.64
CA ASP A 144 -20.31 5.72 -1.79
C ASP A 144 -20.10 4.37 -1.12
N GLY A 145 -20.80 4.14 -0.01
CA GLY A 145 -20.61 2.96 0.83
C GLY A 145 -19.21 2.94 1.45
N LYS A 146 -18.34 2.08 0.96
CA LYS A 146 -16.95 1.95 1.40
C LYS A 146 -15.96 2.19 0.27
N GLN A 147 -16.37 2.91 -0.76
CA GLN A 147 -15.54 3.18 -1.94
C GLN A 147 -15.45 4.67 -2.21
N ILE A 148 -14.26 5.10 -2.63
CA ILE A 148 -13.99 6.47 -3.04
C ILE A 148 -13.83 6.51 -4.56
N THR A 149 -14.47 7.52 -5.18
CA THR A 149 -14.25 7.88 -6.57
C THR A 149 -13.69 9.30 -6.62
N ARG A 150 -12.58 9.46 -7.35
CA ARG A 150 -11.97 10.76 -7.58
C ARG A 150 -12.56 11.39 -8.84
N MET A 151 -12.90 12.67 -8.74
CA MET A 151 -13.28 13.51 -9.86
C MET A 151 -12.27 14.65 -10.00
N SER A 152 -11.77 14.88 -11.21
CA SER A 152 -10.81 15.96 -11.46
C SER A 152 -11.40 17.34 -11.13
N ALA A 153 -10.54 18.23 -10.75
CA ALA A 153 -10.89 19.62 -10.48
C ALA A 153 -11.46 20.32 -11.73
#